data_b15ff601cfab7fe52ff5bd359a0077b8
#
_entry.id   b15ff601cfab7fe52ff5bd359a0077b8
#
_cell.length_a   1.000
_cell.length_b   1.000
_cell.length_c   1.000
_cell.angle_alpha   90.00
_cell.angle_beta   90.00
_cell.angle_gamma   90.00
#
_symmetry.space_group_name_H-M   'P 1'
#
loop_
_entity.id
_entity.type
_entity.pdbx_description
1 polymer ?
#
loop_
_entity_poly.entity_id
_entity_poly.type
_entity_poly.pdbx_seq_one_letter_code
_entity_poly.pdbx_strand_id
1 'polypeptide(L)'
;MKEKYSFYGINKIGYLDIETSGLTADFDIILSWAILTRDIKTGKTHTVYDFVTKKDFDLAHRAADANIIDKSICESLVKEMVKCDCLIGHWFVGKHRHDMPFIRTRLAINCVPGLPKHKLMRYGDTQKWASLLYRLHSNGLDSVANMFNVHTHKTRLEPRVWQNACIGIKDDVKYVLNHNIKDCRITYEIHKGMEDYVPIPNTFA
;
A
#
# COMPACT_ATOMS: atom_id res chain seq x y z
N MET A 1 -18.81 10.54 12.96
CA MET A 1 -17.71 9.80 12.27
C MET A 1 -17.12 8.67 13.14
N LYS A 2 -16.57 8.96 14.32
CA LYS A 2 -15.97 7.92 15.19
C LYS A 2 -16.93 6.78 15.52
N GLU A 3 -18.18 7.07 15.79
CA GLU A 3 -19.24 6.09 16.10
C GLU A 3 -19.52 5.15 14.94
N LYS A 4 -19.48 5.64 13.68
CA LYS A 4 -19.70 4.86 12.47
C LYS A 4 -18.72 3.67 12.37
N TYR A 5 -17.43 3.91 12.53
CA TYR A 5 -16.40 2.85 12.46
C TYR A 5 -16.44 1.93 13.68
N SER A 6 -16.61 2.49 14.87
CA SER A 6 -16.68 1.72 16.11
C SER A 6 -17.86 0.74 16.11
N PHE A 7 -19.01 1.12 15.56
CA PHE A 7 -20.17 0.24 15.41
C PHE A 7 -19.85 -1.01 14.59
N TYR A 8 -18.98 -0.90 13.57
CA TYR A 8 -18.51 -2.03 12.77
C TYR A 8 -17.25 -2.71 13.32
N GLY A 9 -16.83 -2.37 14.53
CA GLY A 9 -15.64 -2.94 15.18
C GLY A 9 -14.33 -2.52 14.54
N ILE A 10 -14.29 -1.39 13.82
CA ILE A 10 -13.07 -0.84 13.23
C ILE A 10 -12.50 0.19 14.19
N ASN A 11 -11.36 -0.15 14.82
CA ASN A 11 -10.63 0.73 15.73
C ASN A 11 -9.35 1.30 15.07
N LYS A 12 -8.76 0.54 14.14
CA LYS A 12 -7.54 0.91 13.45
C LYS A 12 -7.64 0.71 11.94
N ILE A 13 -7.44 1.78 11.18
CA ILE A 13 -7.37 1.76 9.72
C ILE A 13 -5.90 1.87 9.31
N GLY A 14 -5.46 1.01 8.38
CA GLY A 14 -4.17 1.12 7.71
C GLY A 14 -4.34 1.64 6.29
N TYR A 15 -3.61 2.67 5.93
CA TYR A 15 -3.49 3.17 4.56
C TYR A 15 -2.21 2.61 3.98
N LEU A 16 -2.33 1.66 3.08
CA LEU A 16 -1.24 0.87 2.54
C LEU A 16 -0.97 1.23 1.09
N ASP A 17 0.29 1.29 0.78
CA ASP A 17 0.82 1.43 -0.57
C ASP A 17 2.11 0.61 -0.71
N ILE A 18 2.40 0.08 -1.91
CA ILE A 18 3.62 -0.65 -2.23
C ILE A 18 4.27 -0.09 -3.47
N GLU A 19 5.59 -0.17 -3.51
CA GLU A 19 6.36 0.10 -4.72
C GLU A 19 7.04 -1.18 -5.18
N THR A 20 6.97 -1.46 -6.47
CA THR A 20 7.40 -2.74 -7.05
C THR A 20 8.42 -2.55 -8.16
N SER A 21 9.21 -3.54 -8.50
CA SER A 21 10.18 -3.46 -9.60
C SER A 21 9.52 -3.42 -10.98
N GLY A 22 8.27 -3.86 -11.07
CA GLY A 22 7.46 -3.86 -12.29
C GLY A 22 6.00 -4.20 -11.97
N LEU A 23 5.24 -4.65 -12.96
CA LEU A 23 3.78 -4.80 -12.85
C LEU A 23 3.30 -6.26 -12.63
N THR A 24 4.19 -7.24 -12.74
CA THR A 24 3.86 -8.67 -12.75
C THR A 24 4.55 -9.41 -11.61
N ALA A 25 3.82 -9.72 -10.57
CA ALA A 25 4.35 -10.22 -9.30
C ALA A 25 5.04 -11.60 -9.35
N ASP A 26 4.88 -12.36 -10.42
CA ASP A 26 5.61 -13.61 -10.69
C ASP A 26 7.02 -13.38 -11.25
N PHE A 27 7.30 -12.20 -11.82
CA PHE A 27 8.62 -11.80 -12.30
C PHE A 27 9.23 -10.66 -11.48
N ASP A 28 8.41 -9.89 -10.79
CA ASP A 28 8.78 -8.66 -10.11
C ASP A 28 8.71 -8.82 -8.59
N ILE A 29 9.41 -7.94 -7.88
CA ILE A 29 9.48 -7.93 -6.40
C ILE A 29 8.88 -6.67 -5.82
N ILE A 30 8.50 -6.70 -4.53
CA ILE A 30 8.21 -5.51 -3.75
C ILE A 30 9.54 -4.84 -3.39
N LEU A 31 9.72 -3.56 -3.74
CA LEU A 31 10.88 -2.76 -3.38
C LEU A 31 10.74 -2.10 -2.02
N SER A 32 9.54 -1.61 -1.74
CA SER A 32 9.17 -1.03 -0.44
C SER A 32 7.68 -1.12 -0.21
N TRP A 33 7.30 -1.01 1.06
CA TRP A 33 5.91 -0.81 1.47
C TRP A 33 5.84 0.23 2.59
N ALA A 34 4.70 0.92 2.66
CA ALA A 34 4.39 1.82 3.75
C ALA A 34 2.94 1.62 4.21
N ILE A 35 2.69 1.75 5.51
CA ILE A 35 1.36 1.77 6.11
C ILE A 35 1.28 2.97 7.04
N LEU A 36 0.40 3.93 6.73
CA LEU A 36 -0.01 4.94 7.67
C LEU A 36 -1.21 4.41 8.44
N THR A 37 -1.07 4.19 9.73
CA THR A 37 -2.18 3.75 10.60
C THR A 37 -2.90 4.94 11.21
N ARG A 38 -4.24 4.84 11.34
CA ARG A 38 -5.09 5.79 12.05
C ARG A 38 -5.85 5.07 13.14
N ASP A 39 -5.68 5.49 14.37
CA ASP A 39 -6.53 5.08 15.49
C ASP A 39 -7.84 5.89 15.45
N ILE A 40 -8.97 5.21 15.38
CA ILE A 40 -10.28 5.85 15.21
C ILE A 40 -10.72 6.60 16.46
N LYS A 41 -10.39 6.10 17.65
CA LYS A 41 -10.79 6.72 18.92
C LYS A 41 -10.05 8.02 19.17
N THR A 42 -8.74 8.00 18.99
CA THR A 42 -7.86 9.14 19.29
C THR A 42 -7.64 10.07 18.10
N GLY A 43 -7.78 9.55 16.89
CA GLY A 43 -7.42 10.23 15.63
C GLY A 43 -5.92 10.28 15.38
N LYS A 44 -5.09 9.70 16.26
CA LYS A 44 -3.63 9.67 16.09
C LYS A 44 -3.25 8.82 14.89
N THR A 45 -2.23 9.26 14.17
CA THR A 45 -1.64 8.53 13.04
C THR A 45 -0.21 8.14 13.34
N HIS A 46 0.22 7.01 12.79
CA HIS A 46 1.60 6.53 12.86
C HIS A 46 1.94 5.85 11.53
N THR A 47 3.16 6.08 11.01
CA THR A 47 3.61 5.45 9.77
C THR A 47 4.68 4.42 10.07
N VAL A 48 4.49 3.22 9.53
CA VAL A 48 5.46 2.13 9.53
C VAL A 48 5.80 1.77 8.09
N TYR A 49 7.01 1.34 7.84
CA TYR A 49 7.48 1.01 6.50
C TYR A 49 8.67 0.05 6.56
N ASP A 50 8.93 -0.59 5.42
CA ASP A 50 10.14 -1.38 5.20
C ASP A 50 10.52 -1.35 3.72
N PHE A 51 11.75 -1.72 3.39
CA PHE A 51 12.28 -1.70 2.03
C PHE A 51 13.42 -2.70 1.86
N VAL A 52 13.60 -3.19 0.64
CA VAL A 52 14.70 -4.10 0.29
C VAL A 52 16.05 -3.41 0.48
N THR A 53 17.00 -4.16 1.04
CA THR A 53 18.35 -3.68 1.35
C THR A 53 19.39 -4.45 0.53
N LYS A 54 20.61 -3.92 0.49
CA LYS A 54 21.74 -4.67 -0.11
C LYS A 54 21.88 -6.09 0.45
N LYS A 55 21.58 -6.28 1.74
CA LYS A 55 21.64 -7.59 2.40
C LYS A 55 20.66 -8.59 1.75
N ASP A 56 19.47 -8.15 1.36
CA ASP A 56 18.46 -8.99 0.74
C ASP A 56 18.91 -9.43 -0.67
N PHE A 57 19.47 -8.51 -1.45
CA PHE A 57 20.09 -8.84 -2.75
C PHE A 57 21.29 -9.79 -2.62
N ASP A 58 22.18 -9.55 -1.66
CA ASP A 58 23.34 -10.41 -1.40
C ASP A 58 22.90 -11.82 -0.97
N LEU A 59 21.81 -11.93 -0.20
CA LEU A 59 21.23 -13.22 0.20
C LEU A 59 20.67 -13.98 -1.00
N ALA A 60 19.88 -13.30 -1.83
CA ALA A 60 19.30 -13.88 -3.04
C ALA A 60 20.38 -14.35 -4.03
N HIS A 61 21.42 -13.55 -4.22
CA HIS A 61 22.55 -13.92 -5.06
C HIS A 61 23.25 -15.19 -4.55
N ARG A 62 23.51 -15.28 -3.25
CA ARG A 62 24.13 -16.49 -2.64
C ARG A 62 23.25 -17.72 -2.75
N ALA A 63 21.94 -17.56 -2.66
CA ALA A 63 20.96 -18.63 -2.80
C ALA A 63 20.68 -19.01 -4.27
N ALA A 64 21.17 -18.22 -5.23
CA ALA A 64 20.83 -18.30 -6.65
C ALA A 64 19.31 -18.26 -6.91
N ASP A 65 18.58 -17.50 -6.09
CA ASP A 65 17.13 -17.37 -6.16
C ASP A 65 16.70 -15.91 -5.96
N ALA A 66 16.36 -15.25 -7.06
CA ALA A 66 15.90 -13.86 -7.05
C ALA A 66 14.54 -13.66 -6.35
N ASN A 67 13.74 -14.73 -6.22
CA ASN A 67 12.42 -14.63 -5.58
C ASN A 67 12.50 -14.27 -4.10
N ILE A 68 13.59 -14.57 -3.42
CA ILE A 68 13.72 -14.29 -1.98
C ILE A 68 14.19 -12.87 -1.64
N ILE A 69 14.43 -12.01 -2.64
CA ILE A 69 14.88 -10.62 -2.40
C ILE A 69 13.91 -9.88 -1.47
N ASP A 70 12.60 -9.97 -1.74
CA ASP A 70 11.59 -9.27 -0.96
C ASP A 70 10.98 -10.10 0.19
N LYS A 71 11.51 -11.28 0.49
CA LYS A 71 10.95 -12.17 1.52
C LYS A 71 10.90 -11.50 2.89
N SER A 72 11.98 -10.87 3.32
CA SER A 72 12.09 -10.23 4.63
C SER A 72 11.06 -9.12 4.81
N ILE A 73 10.90 -8.28 3.78
CA ILE A 73 9.92 -7.18 3.81
C ILE A 73 8.48 -7.68 3.63
N CYS A 74 8.25 -8.78 2.94
CA CYS A 74 6.95 -9.47 2.91
C CYS A 74 6.55 -9.97 4.31
N GLU A 75 7.47 -10.55 5.05
CA GLU A 75 7.24 -10.99 6.43
C GLU A 75 6.92 -9.81 7.37
N SER A 76 7.65 -8.71 7.24
CA SER A 76 7.40 -7.50 8.03
C SER A 76 6.06 -6.84 7.64
N LEU A 77 5.72 -6.80 6.35
CA LEU A 77 4.45 -6.28 5.84
C LEU A 77 3.26 -7.00 6.46
N VAL A 78 3.24 -8.35 6.43
CA VAL A 78 2.13 -9.13 7.01
C VAL A 78 1.97 -8.84 8.49
N LYS A 79 3.06 -8.74 9.25
CA LYS A 79 3.02 -8.43 10.69
C LYS A 79 2.35 -7.07 10.97
N GLU A 80 2.51 -6.10 10.08
CA GLU A 80 1.87 -4.78 10.25
C GLU A 80 0.43 -4.76 9.71
N MET A 81 0.16 -5.44 8.58
CA MET A 81 -1.19 -5.52 8.01
C MET A 81 -2.20 -6.11 8.99
N VAL A 82 -1.84 -7.19 9.69
CA VAL A 82 -2.75 -7.88 10.62
C VAL A 82 -3.06 -7.09 11.90
N LYS A 83 -2.34 -6.00 12.17
CA LYS A 83 -2.64 -5.08 13.27
C LYS A 83 -3.76 -4.10 12.94
N CYS A 84 -4.22 -4.05 11.69
CA CYS A 84 -5.26 -3.16 11.22
C CYS A 84 -6.57 -3.93 11.07
N ASP A 85 -7.69 -3.31 11.46
CA ASP A 85 -9.03 -3.89 11.31
C ASP A 85 -9.55 -3.76 9.86
N CYS A 86 -9.00 -2.79 9.12
CA CYS A 86 -9.17 -2.69 7.67
C CYS A 86 -7.97 -2.00 7.02
N LEU A 87 -7.80 -2.26 5.73
CA LEU A 87 -6.78 -1.63 4.90
C LEU A 87 -7.44 -0.84 3.77
N ILE A 88 -6.92 0.34 3.51
CA ILE A 88 -7.37 1.23 2.43
C ILE A 88 -6.16 1.58 1.57
N GLY A 89 -6.32 1.51 0.26
CA GLY A 89 -5.32 1.95 -0.69
C GLY A 89 -5.96 2.69 -1.87
N HIS A 90 -5.17 2.97 -2.89
CA HIS A 90 -5.60 3.56 -4.14
C HIS A 90 -5.23 2.63 -5.29
N TRP A 91 -6.18 2.18 -6.09
CA TRP A 91 -5.99 1.05 -7.03
C TRP A 91 -5.63 -0.26 -6.32
N PHE A 92 -6.19 -0.48 -5.17
CA PHE A 92 -5.69 -1.35 -4.14
C PHE A 92 -6.21 -2.79 -4.25
N VAL A 93 -7.51 -2.99 -4.44
CA VAL A 93 -8.14 -4.31 -4.29
C VAL A 93 -9.13 -4.64 -5.39
N GLY A 94 -9.02 -5.85 -5.96
CA GLY A 94 -9.88 -6.34 -7.05
C GLY A 94 -9.08 -6.95 -8.21
N LYS A 95 -9.77 -7.58 -9.16
CA LYS A 95 -9.15 -8.37 -10.25
C LYS A 95 -8.15 -7.58 -11.13
N HIS A 96 -8.42 -6.28 -11.32
CA HIS A 96 -7.60 -5.41 -12.19
C HIS A 96 -6.89 -4.32 -11.37
N ARG A 97 -6.63 -4.58 -10.10
CA ARG A 97 -5.91 -3.70 -9.19
C ARG A 97 -4.50 -4.22 -8.94
N HIS A 98 -3.65 -3.37 -8.37
CA HIS A 98 -2.22 -3.68 -8.28
C HIS A 98 -1.84 -4.25 -6.90
N ASP A 99 -1.97 -3.50 -5.84
CA ASP A 99 -1.27 -3.79 -4.59
C ASP A 99 -1.65 -5.11 -3.94
N MET A 100 -2.92 -5.34 -3.61
CA MET A 100 -3.30 -6.56 -2.90
C MET A 100 -3.11 -7.85 -3.71
N PRO A 101 -3.42 -7.90 -5.03
CA PRO A 101 -3.03 -9.04 -5.85
C PRO A 101 -1.53 -9.27 -5.89
N PHE A 102 -0.73 -8.21 -6.04
CA PHE A 102 0.72 -8.28 -6.04
C PHE A 102 1.26 -8.84 -4.71
N ILE A 103 0.85 -8.24 -3.58
CA ILE A 103 1.21 -8.70 -2.23
C ILE A 103 0.88 -10.19 -2.06
N ARG A 104 -0.35 -10.62 -2.38
CA ARG A 104 -0.76 -12.02 -2.24
C ARG A 104 0.11 -12.97 -3.06
N THR A 105 0.47 -12.59 -4.27
CA THR A 105 1.35 -13.38 -5.14
C THR A 105 2.75 -13.49 -4.53
N ARG A 106 3.34 -12.37 -4.08
CA ARG A 106 4.67 -12.39 -3.47
C ARG A 106 4.71 -13.19 -2.16
N LEU A 107 3.66 -13.07 -1.32
CA LEU A 107 3.54 -13.87 -0.10
C LEU A 107 3.48 -15.38 -0.42
N ALA A 108 2.75 -15.76 -1.47
CA ALA A 108 2.66 -17.16 -1.89
C ALA A 108 4.00 -17.68 -2.42
N ILE A 109 4.69 -16.94 -3.29
CA ILE A 109 6.00 -17.31 -3.85
C ILE A 109 7.04 -17.45 -2.72
N ASN A 110 7.05 -16.52 -1.77
CA ASN A 110 7.99 -16.52 -0.64
C ASN A 110 7.59 -17.47 0.49
N CYS A 111 6.46 -18.18 0.39
CA CYS A 111 5.90 -19.02 1.45
C CYS A 111 5.73 -18.27 2.78
N VAL A 112 5.31 -17.00 2.74
CA VAL A 112 5.08 -16.16 3.93
C VAL A 112 3.64 -16.35 4.42
N PRO A 113 3.44 -16.95 5.59
CA PRO A 113 2.11 -17.16 6.16
C PRO A 113 1.60 -15.91 6.90
N GLY A 114 0.34 -15.97 7.36
CA GLY A 114 -0.22 -15.04 8.34
C GLY A 114 -1.18 -14.01 7.78
N LEU A 115 -1.21 -13.76 6.48
CA LEU A 115 -2.23 -12.91 5.90
C LEU A 115 -3.61 -13.59 6.01
N PRO A 116 -4.65 -12.89 6.50
CA PRO A 116 -6.01 -13.45 6.54
C PRO A 116 -6.46 -13.94 5.17
N LYS A 117 -7.23 -15.05 5.18
CA LYS A 117 -7.81 -15.60 3.94
C LYS A 117 -8.60 -14.52 3.20
N HIS A 118 -8.70 -14.68 1.89
CA HIS A 118 -9.53 -13.80 1.06
C HIS A 118 -10.94 -13.66 1.66
N LYS A 119 -11.45 -12.42 1.67
CA LYS A 119 -12.75 -12.04 2.28
C LYS A 119 -12.83 -12.10 3.81
N LEU A 120 -11.74 -12.32 4.54
CA LEU A 120 -11.73 -12.19 6.01
C LEU A 120 -11.15 -10.86 6.49
N MET A 121 -10.50 -10.11 5.63
CA MET A 121 -10.01 -8.76 5.92
C MET A 121 -10.86 -7.72 5.20
N ARG A 122 -11.11 -6.59 5.84
CA ARG A 122 -11.85 -5.49 5.24
C ARG A 122 -10.94 -4.61 4.41
N TYR A 123 -11.43 -4.20 3.24
CA TYR A 123 -10.70 -3.36 2.31
C TYR A 123 -11.52 -2.16 1.87
N GLY A 124 -10.83 -1.06 1.63
CA GLY A 124 -11.32 0.11 0.94
C GLY A 124 -10.42 0.48 -0.23
N ASP A 125 -10.98 1.07 -1.26
CA ASP A 125 -10.24 1.52 -2.44
C ASP A 125 -10.72 2.92 -2.83
N THR A 126 -9.87 3.93 -2.58
CA THR A 126 -10.21 5.33 -2.82
C THR A 126 -10.39 5.64 -4.30
N GLN A 127 -9.72 4.93 -5.20
CA GLN A 127 -9.92 5.08 -6.64
C GLN A 127 -11.29 4.55 -7.07
N LYS A 128 -11.70 3.38 -6.54
CA LYS A 128 -13.02 2.80 -6.81
C LYS A 128 -14.12 3.73 -6.31
N TRP A 129 -13.99 4.26 -5.12
CA TRP A 129 -14.96 5.21 -4.56
C TRP A 129 -15.01 6.50 -5.38
N ALA A 130 -13.85 7.05 -5.76
CA ALA A 130 -13.80 8.24 -6.60
C ALA A 130 -14.50 8.02 -7.95
N SER A 131 -14.26 6.88 -8.60
CA SER A 131 -14.85 6.56 -9.91
C SER A 131 -16.39 6.38 -9.85
N LEU A 132 -16.91 5.99 -8.69
CA LEU A 132 -18.37 5.83 -8.49
C LEU A 132 -19.08 7.14 -8.12
N LEU A 133 -18.40 8.00 -7.38
CA LEU A 133 -19.02 9.19 -6.77
C LEU A 133 -18.77 10.47 -7.56
N TYR A 134 -17.64 10.57 -8.29
CA TYR A 134 -17.21 11.82 -8.91
C TYR A 134 -16.95 11.65 -10.39
N ARG A 135 -17.21 12.71 -11.15
CA ARG A 135 -16.92 12.75 -12.59
C ARG A 135 -15.65 13.55 -12.82
N LEU A 136 -14.52 12.89 -12.69
CA LEU A 136 -13.19 13.46 -12.94
C LEU A 136 -12.65 13.07 -14.32
N HIS A 137 -11.71 13.86 -14.85
CA HIS A 137 -10.99 13.51 -16.09
C HIS A 137 -10.07 12.28 -15.89
N SER A 138 -9.64 12.05 -14.65
CA SER A 138 -8.85 10.91 -14.22
C SER A 138 -9.18 10.58 -12.76
N ASN A 139 -9.18 9.30 -12.41
CA ASN A 139 -9.32 8.83 -11.03
C ASN A 139 -7.97 8.39 -10.44
N GLY A 140 -6.84 8.81 -11.04
CA GLY A 140 -5.53 8.63 -10.47
C GLY A 140 -5.35 9.43 -9.17
N LEU A 141 -4.41 9.01 -8.34
CA LEU A 141 -4.19 9.56 -6.99
C LEU A 141 -4.09 11.09 -6.99
N ASP A 142 -3.33 11.68 -7.91
CA ASP A 142 -3.16 13.14 -8.01
C ASP A 142 -4.46 13.87 -8.34
N SER A 143 -5.25 13.32 -9.28
CA SER A 143 -6.51 13.97 -9.70
C SER A 143 -7.52 13.98 -8.56
N VAL A 144 -7.63 12.87 -7.82
CA VAL A 144 -8.51 12.76 -6.66
C VAL A 144 -8.03 13.63 -5.52
N ALA A 145 -6.70 13.66 -5.27
CA ALA A 145 -6.09 14.51 -4.25
C ALA A 145 -6.38 16.01 -4.51
N ASN A 146 -6.19 16.45 -5.76
CA ASN A 146 -6.45 17.83 -6.17
C ASN A 146 -7.91 18.23 -5.94
N MET A 147 -8.87 17.34 -6.20
CA MET A 147 -10.29 17.60 -5.93
C MET A 147 -10.56 17.90 -4.45
N PHE A 148 -9.83 17.24 -3.55
CA PHE A 148 -9.94 17.47 -2.10
C PHE A 148 -8.98 18.53 -1.57
N ASN A 149 -8.31 19.31 -2.44
CA ASN A 149 -7.29 20.29 -2.06
C ASN A 149 -6.16 19.69 -1.19
N VAL A 150 -5.86 18.42 -1.39
CA VAL A 150 -4.72 17.76 -0.79
C VAL A 150 -3.48 18.19 -1.56
N HIS A 151 -2.63 19.00 -0.94
CA HIS A 151 -1.38 19.43 -1.55
C HIS A 151 -0.41 18.26 -1.63
N THR A 152 -0.31 17.71 -2.82
CA THR A 152 0.66 16.66 -3.11
C THR A 152 1.97 17.31 -3.53
N HIS A 153 2.97 17.31 -2.66
CA HIS A 153 4.35 17.53 -3.10
C HIS A 153 4.88 16.23 -3.74
N LYS A 154 4.15 15.75 -4.76
CA LYS A 154 4.51 14.49 -5.43
C LYS A 154 5.85 14.67 -6.13
N THR A 155 6.82 13.88 -5.72
CA THR A 155 8.08 13.74 -6.45
C THR A 155 7.85 12.80 -7.62
N ARG A 156 8.17 13.23 -8.84
CA ARG A 156 8.13 12.36 -10.01
C ARG A 156 9.22 11.29 -9.84
N LEU A 157 8.84 10.02 -9.91
CA LEU A 157 9.82 8.95 -10.00
C LEU A 157 10.44 8.98 -11.40
N GLU A 158 11.72 9.35 -11.45
CA GLU A 158 12.47 9.31 -12.69
C GLU A 158 12.80 7.85 -13.06
N PRO A 159 12.73 7.47 -14.35
CA PRO A 159 13.01 6.10 -14.78
C PRO A 159 14.37 5.57 -14.30
N ARG A 160 15.39 6.42 -14.26
CA ARG A 160 16.73 6.07 -13.77
C ARG A 160 16.74 5.70 -12.28
N VAL A 161 16.05 6.49 -11.46
CA VAL A 161 15.92 6.21 -10.01
C VAL A 161 15.22 4.86 -9.80
N TRP A 162 14.18 4.60 -10.58
CA TRP A 162 13.48 3.32 -10.55
C TRP A 162 14.38 2.15 -10.90
N GLN A 163 15.10 2.24 -12.04
CA GLN A 163 16.02 1.20 -12.48
C GLN A 163 17.11 0.93 -11.43
N ASN A 164 17.68 1.97 -10.84
CA ASN A 164 18.67 1.86 -9.79
C ASN A 164 18.11 1.20 -8.52
N ALA A 165 16.88 1.54 -8.13
CA ALA A 165 16.22 0.89 -6.99
C ALA A 165 16.00 -0.61 -7.24
N CYS A 166 15.65 -1.02 -8.47
CA CYS A 166 15.48 -2.43 -8.85
C CYS A 166 16.76 -3.27 -8.73
N ILE A 167 17.94 -2.65 -8.77
CA ILE A 167 19.23 -3.31 -8.56
C ILE A 167 19.83 -3.05 -7.17
N GLY A 168 19.05 -2.46 -6.26
CA GLY A 168 19.41 -2.29 -4.85
C GLY A 168 20.33 -1.10 -4.55
N ILE A 169 20.38 -0.06 -5.41
CA ILE A 169 21.10 1.18 -5.11
C ILE A 169 20.38 1.88 -3.95
N LYS A 170 21.04 1.92 -2.80
CA LYS A 170 20.46 2.29 -1.49
C LYS A 170 19.71 3.62 -1.47
N ASP A 171 20.28 4.65 -2.06
CA ASP A 171 19.70 6.00 -2.01
C ASP A 171 18.47 6.09 -2.92
N ASP A 172 18.48 5.39 -4.03
CA ASP A 172 17.35 5.31 -4.95
C ASP A 172 16.20 4.46 -4.36
N VAL A 173 16.50 3.36 -3.66
CA VAL A 173 15.48 2.60 -2.89
C VAL A 173 14.84 3.47 -1.81
N LYS A 174 15.63 4.27 -1.09
CA LYS A 174 15.09 5.22 -0.10
C LYS A 174 14.25 6.32 -0.72
N TYR A 175 14.61 6.77 -1.93
CA TYR A 175 13.80 7.75 -2.66
C TYR A 175 12.44 7.16 -3.02
N VAL A 176 12.41 5.92 -3.54
CA VAL A 176 11.19 5.14 -3.82
C VAL A 176 10.35 4.96 -2.55
N LEU A 177 10.96 4.59 -1.43
CA LEU A 177 10.28 4.50 -0.13
C LEU A 177 9.64 5.83 0.30
N ASN A 178 10.35 6.94 0.14
CA ASN A 178 9.79 8.26 0.48
C ASN A 178 8.58 8.62 -0.39
N HIS A 179 8.54 8.17 -1.63
CA HIS A 179 7.37 8.29 -2.50
C HIS A 179 6.19 7.50 -1.94
N ASN A 180 6.42 6.25 -1.64
CA ASN A 180 5.47 5.32 -1.03
C ASN A 180 4.84 5.87 0.27
N ILE A 181 5.65 6.41 1.19
CA ILE A 181 5.17 7.05 2.44
C ILE A 181 4.26 8.25 2.15
N LYS A 182 4.58 9.04 1.12
CA LYS A 182 3.75 10.19 0.72
C LYS A 182 2.42 9.73 0.15
N ASP A 183 2.41 8.70 -0.68
CA ASP A 183 1.19 8.18 -1.31
C ASP A 183 0.24 7.58 -0.26
N CYS A 184 0.75 6.91 0.78
CA CYS A 184 -0.04 6.52 1.95
C CYS A 184 -0.70 7.73 2.64
N ARG A 185 0.03 8.84 2.81
CA ARG A 185 -0.51 10.05 3.43
C ARG A 185 -1.57 10.71 2.55
N ILE A 186 -1.33 10.79 1.25
CA ILE A 186 -2.30 11.32 0.28
C ILE A 186 -3.58 10.48 0.31
N THR A 187 -3.46 9.15 0.29
CA THR A 187 -4.59 8.22 0.38
C THR A 187 -5.39 8.42 1.68
N TYR A 188 -4.72 8.65 2.81
CA TYR A 188 -5.37 9.00 4.07
C TYR A 188 -6.17 10.30 3.99
N GLU A 189 -5.57 11.38 3.46
CA GLU A 189 -6.27 12.67 3.35
C GLU A 189 -7.44 12.61 2.35
N ILE A 190 -7.29 11.91 1.23
CA ILE A 190 -8.38 11.64 0.28
C ILE A 190 -9.52 10.91 0.99
N HIS A 191 -9.22 9.80 1.69
CA HIS A 191 -10.25 9.04 2.40
C HIS A 191 -10.95 9.90 3.45
N LYS A 192 -10.22 10.72 4.18
CA LYS A 192 -10.79 11.65 5.15
C LYS A 192 -11.75 12.67 4.50
N GLY A 193 -11.41 13.16 3.29
CA GLY A 193 -12.28 14.06 2.53
C GLY A 193 -13.55 13.40 2.01
N MET A 194 -13.51 12.11 1.70
CA MET A 194 -14.68 11.36 1.19
C MET A 194 -15.39 10.49 2.25
N GLU A 195 -14.92 10.48 3.48
CA GLU A 195 -15.36 9.56 4.55
C GLU A 195 -16.87 9.57 4.82
N ASP A 196 -17.53 10.73 4.63
CA ASP A 196 -18.99 10.86 4.82
C ASP A 196 -19.80 10.36 3.61
N TYR A 197 -19.17 10.21 2.46
CA TYR A 197 -19.82 9.83 1.20
C TYR A 197 -19.59 8.38 0.80
N VAL A 198 -18.65 7.69 1.43
CA VAL A 198 -18.29 6.32 1.09
C VAL A 198 -18.81 5.31 2.10
N PRO A 199 -19.05 4.05 1.67
CA PRO A 199 -19.44 3.00 2.60
C PRO A 199 -18.28 2.65 3.55
N ILE A 200 -18.61 1.99 4.64
CA ILE A 200 -17.61 1.35 5.51
C ILE A 200 -16.86 0.27 4.69
N PRO A 201 -15.52 0.21 4.80
CA PRO A 201 -14.75 -0.86 4.19
C PRO A 201 -15.32 -2.24 4.53
N ASN A 202 -15.41 -3.10 3.54
CA ASN A 202 -16.01 -4.42 3.69
C ASN A 202 -15.08 -5.54 3.18
N THR A 203 -15.50 -6.79 3.37
CA THR A 203 -14.73 -7.97 2.99
C THR A 203 -14.92 -8.40 1.53
N PHE A 204 -15.77 -7.72 0.77
CA PHE A 204 -16.15 -8.06 -0.61
C PHE A 204 -15.48 -7.18 -1.67
N ALA A 205 -14.46 -6.45 -1.32
CA ALA A 205 -13.72 -5.60 -2.25
C ALA A 205 -12.85 -6.42 -3.20
#